data_be4fc387004b209d2e20fb36e636cc07
#
_entry.id   be4fc387004b209d2e20fb36e636cc07
#
_cell.length_a   1.000
_cell.length_b   1.000
_cell.length_c   1.000
_cell.angle_alpha   90.00
_cell.angle_beta   90.00
_cell.angle_gamma   90.00
#
_symmetry.space_group_name_H-M   'P 1'
#
loop_
_entity.id
_entity.type
_entity.pdbx_description
1 polymer ?
#
loop_
_entity_poly.entity_id
_entity_poly.type
_entity_poly.pdbx_seq_one_letter_code
_entity_poly.pdbx_strand_id
1 'polypeptide(L)'
;MPQEGVRCLRRGTISSDGGVFLLAGADKRLGLVDRLAALIPDSRDPDLISHSMADILRERVFAIACGYPDGNDQDDLRRDPAFKMACGRLPETSLDMALQPTLSRLENTPGLRELIRMSWGMVDLWCQSYKKAPQSITLDIDDTADTVHGHQQMSLFNAHHDERVFMPIHIYDADTGHCVQTILRAGKTPGGKEVRVPSDN
;
A
#
# COMPACT_ATOMS: atom_id res chain seq x y z
N MET A 1 -0.28 46.94 25.93
CA MET A 1 -0.35 45.98 24.81
C MET A 1 0.74 44.94 25.03
N PRO A 2 0.48 43.75 25.52
CA PRO A 2 1.50 42.71 25.57
C PRO A 2 1.73 42.20 24.16
N GLN A 3 2.95 42.26 23.68
CA GLN A 3 3.40 41.59 22.47
C GLN A 3 3.21 40.07 22.65
N GLU A 4 2.39 39.47 21.80
CA GLU A 4 2.33 38.05 21.70
C GLU A 4 3.70 37.54 21.29
N GLY A 5 4.32 36.85 22.24
CA GLY A 5 5.64 36.31 22.08
C GLY A 5 5.69 35.36 20.90
N VAL A 6 6.66 35.57 20.04
CA VAL A 6 7.18 34.55 19.11
C VAL A 6 7.32 33.26 19.90
N ARG A 7 6.39 32.31 19.72
CA ARG A 7 6.55 30.96 20.24
C ARG A 7 7.81 30.43 19.61
N CYS A 8 8.87 30.41 20.38
CA CYS A 8 10.09 29.74 20.07
C CYS A 8 9.69 28.35 19.56
N LEU A 9 10.09 28.01 18.35
CA LEU A 9 10.01 26.65 17.82
C LEU A 9 10.76 25.78 18.84
N ARG A 10 10.02 25.21 19.79
CA ARG A 10 10.55 24.13 20.59
C ARG A 10 11.04 23.12 19.58
N ARG A 11 12.20 22.52 19.85
CA ARG A 11 12.77 21.42 19.06
C ARG A 11 11.68 20.37 18.83
N GLY A 12 10.84 20.64 17.82
CA GLY A 12 9.84 19.69 17.34
C GLY A 12 10.57 18.56 16.67
N THR A 13 10.03 17.39 16.75
CA THR A 13 10.46 16.26 15.96
C THR A 13 10.41 16.68 14.49
N ILE A 14 11.53 16.63 13.79
CA ILE A 14 11.62 16.99 12.37
C ILE A 14 11.40 15.71 11.59
N SER A 15 10.50 15.75 10.63
CA SER A 15 10.33 14.68 9.66
C SER A 15 11.06 15.03 8.37
N SER A 16 11.71 14.04 7.76
CA SER A 16 12.28 14.14 6.41
C SER A 16 11.26 13.83 5.30
N ASP A 17 10.10 13.27 5.67
CA ASP A 17 9.14 12.64 4.76
C ASP A 17 7.95 13.54 4.41
N GLY A 18 8.20 14.82 4.17
CA GLY A 18 7.14 15.77 3.79
C GLY A 18 6.33 15.37 2.54
N GLY A 19 6.89 14.51 1.69
CA GLY A 19 6.22 13.92 0.53
C GLY A 19 5.01 13.04 0.89
N VAL A 20 4.92 12.53 2.10
CA VAL A 20 3.78 11.73 2.58
C VAL A 20 2.44 12.48 2.49
N PHE A 21 2.45 13.83 2.57
CA PHE A 21 1.23 14.63 2.40
C PHE A 21 0.67 14.58 0.99
N LEU A 22 1.49 14.38 -0.03
CA LEU A 22 1.03 14.17 -1.40
C LEU A 22 0.31 12.83 -1.53
N LEU A 23 0.85 11.78 -0.90
CA LEU A 23 0.20 10.46 -0.83
C LEU A 23 -1.14 10.55 -0.10
N ALA A 24 -1.19 11.22 1.04
CA ALA A 24 -2.43 11.43 1.79
C ALA A 24 -3.47 12.20 0.97
N GLY A 25 -3.05 13.22 0.21
CA GLY A 25 -3.90 13.97 -0.70
C GLY A 25 -4.45 13.11 -1.85
N ALA A 26 -3.62 12.24 -2.41
CA ALA A 26 -4.01 11.29 -3.44
C ALA A 26 -4.99 10.24 -2.90
N ASP A 27 -4.68 9.62 -1.76
CA ASP A 27 -5.54 8.62 -1.13
C ASP A 27 -6.91 9.21 -0.77
N LYS A 28 -6.95 10.42 -0.22
CA LYS A 28 -8.21 11.12 0.07
C LYS A 28 -9.09 11.34 -1.15
N ARG A 29 -8.50 11.55 -2.33
CA ARG A 29 -9.22 11.73 -3.60
C ARG A 29 -9.68 10.41 -4.19
N LEU A 30 -8.87 9.38 -4.12
CA LEU A 30 -9.12 8.07 -4.70
C LEU A 30 -9.97 7.18 -3.78
N GLY A 31 -9.83 7.34 -2.47
CA GLY A 31 -10.41 6.45 -1.48
C GLY A 31 -9.82 5.04 -1.54
N LEU A 32 -8.56 4.91 -2.01
CA LEU A 32 -7.93 3.63 -2.27
C LEU A 32 -7.83 2.80 -0.99
N VAL A 33 -7.22 3.37 0.05
CA VAL A 33 -6.99 2.63 1.30
C VAL A 33 -8.29 2.21 1.95
N ASP A 34 -9.28 3.10 2.02
CA ASP A 34 -10.58 2.79 2.62
C ASP A 34 -11.31 1.67 1.87
N ARG A 35 -11.24 1.66 0.54
CA ARG A 35 -11.81 0.60 -0.29
C ARG A 35 -11.13 -0.75 -0.05
N LEU A 36 -9.79 -0.78 -0.04
CA LEU A 36 -9.05 -2.01 0.18
C LEU A 36 -9.25 -2.53 1.61
N ALA A 37 -9.25 -1.64 2.61
CA ALA A 37 -9.49 -2.00 4.01
C ALA A 37 -10.87 -2.63 4.22
N ALA A 38 -11.90 -2.14 3.54
CA ALA A 38 -13.24 -2.70 3.61
C ALA A 38 -13.37 -4.14 3.07
N LEU A 39 -12.37 -4.60 2.30
CA LEU A 39 -12.34 -5.97 1.76
C LEU A 39 -11.61 -6.95 2.69
N ILE A 40 -10.94 -6.45 3.72
CA ILE A 40 -10.22 -7.26 4.71
C ILE A 40 -11.15 -7.50 5.90
N PRO A 41 -11.47 -8.77 6.24
CA PRO A 41 -12.29 -9.07 7.40
C PRO A 41 -11.55 -8.70 8.69
N ASP A 42 -12.23 -7.97 9.56
CA ASP A 42 -11.69 -7.65 10.88
C ASP A 42 -12.36 -8.52 11.94
N SER A 43 -11.64 -9.52 12.41
CA SER A 43 -12.10 -10.46 13.45
C SER A 43 -11.72 -10.03 14.86
N ARG A 44 -11.13 -8.83 15.02
CA ARG A 44 -10.72 -8.30 16.32
C ARG A 44 -11.94 -7.91 17.14
N ASP A 45 -11.81 -7.98 18.46
CA ASP A 45 -12.83 -7.49 19.38
C ASP A 45 -13.01 -5.97 19.21
N PRO A 46 -14.20 -5.49 18.86
CA PRO A 46 -14.46 -4.06 18.64
C PRO A 46 -14.07 -3.17 19.83
N ASP A 47 -14.23 -3.67 21.05
CA ASP A 47 -13.95 -2.91 22.28
C ASP A 47 -12.44 -2.76 22.55
N LEU A 48 -11.61 -3.55 21.86
CA LEU A 48 -10.15 -3.54 22.00
C LEU A 48 -9.42 -2.93 20.79
N ILE A 49 -10.16 -2.44 19.79
CA ILE A 49 -9.58 -1.83 18.60
C ILE A 49 -9.09 -0.41 18.90
N SER A 50 -7.77 -0.22 18.93
CA SER A 50 -7.14 1.11 19.03
C SER A 50 -6.89 1.76 17.66
N HIS A 51 -6.74 0.95 16.62
CA HIS A 51 -6.48 1.37 15.24
C HIS A 51 -7.41 0.61 14.31
N SER A 52 -8.18 1.32 13.48
CA SER A 52 -9.04 0.70 12.48
C SER A 52 -8.20 -0.04 11.42
N MET A 53 -8.82 -0.94 10.68
CA MET A 53 -8.16 -1.62 9.56
C MET A 53 -7.65 -0.62 8.51
N ALA A 54 -8.44 0.42 8.23
CA ALA A 54 -8.04 1.49 7.31
C ALA A 54 -6.85 2.30 7.83
N ASP A 55 -6.78 2.58 9.14
CA ASP A 55 -5.62 3.27 9.72
C ASP A 55 -4.35 2.44 9.52
N ILE A 56 -4.38 1.17 9.91
CA ILE A 56 -3.21 0.28 9.84
C ILE A 56 -2.76 0.10 8.38
N LEU A 57 -3.71 -0.08 7.46
CA LEU A 57 -3.39 -0.22 6.05
C LEU A 57 -2.80 1.08 5.46
N ARG A 58 -3.33 2.24 5.86
CA ARG A 58 -2.83 3.56 5.43
C ARG A 58 -1.41 3.80 5.91
N GLU A 59 -1.15 3.52 7.17
CA GLU A 59 0.19 3.60 7.77
C GLU A 59 1.17 2.75 6.97
N ARG A 60 0.81 1.52 6.64
CA ARG A 60 1.67 0.59 5.89
C ARG A 60 1.91 1.03 4.45
N VAL A 61 0.87 1.40 3.73
CA VAL A 61 0.97 1.87 2.34
C VAL A 61 1.84 3.12 2.25
N PHE A 62 1.65 4.08 3.15
CA PHE A 62 2.45 5.29 3.14
C PHE A 62 3.91 5.04 3.52
N ALA A 63 4.18 4.15 4.48
CA ALA A 63 5.52 3.76 4.85
C ALA A 63 6.27 3.15 3.65
N ILE A 64 5.69 2.15 2.98
CA ILE A 64 6.30 1.52 1.80
C ILE A 64 6.55 2.56 0.69
N ALA A 65 5.57 3.42 0.42
CA ALA A 65 5.70 4.44 -0.63
C ALA A 65 6.74 5.54 -0.30
N CYS A 66 7.06 5.73 0.97
CA CYS A 66 8.13 6.63 1.42
C CYS A 66 9.51 5.93 1.52
N GLY A 67 9.60 4.65 1.15
CA GLY A 67 10.87 3.92 1.14
C GLY A 67 11.17 3.14 2.42
N TYR A 68 10.15 2.87 3.25
CA TYR A 68 10.23 2.06 4.47
C TYR A 68 9.52 0.70 4.27
N PRO A 69 10.14 -0.22 3.53
CA PRO A 69 9.54 -1.52 3.23
C PRO A 69 9.56 -2.48 4.44
N ASP A 70 10.46 -2.27 5.40
CA ASP A 70 10.53 -3.10 6.61
C ASP A 70 9.46 -2.69 7.62
N GLY A 71 8.74 -3.70 8.16
CA GLY A 71 7.78 -3.47 9.23
C GLY A 71 8.41 -2.95 10.51
N ASN A 72 9.72 -3.16 10.73
CA ASN A 72 10.43 -2.66 11.91
C ASN A 72 10.59 -1.14 11.90
N ASP A 73 10.62 -0.50 10.71
CA ASP A 73 10.68 0.95 10.58
C ASP A 73 9.47 1.64 11.23
N GLN A 74 8.38 0.90 11.39
CA GLN A 74 7.16 1.41 12.01
C GLN A 74 7.35 1.85 13.47
N ASP A 75 8.28 1.26 14.19
CA ASP A 75 8.51 1.64 15.59
C ASP A 75 9.03 3.09 15.71
N ASP A 76 9.73 3.59 14.70
CA ASP A 76 10.15 4.98 14.59
C ASP A 76 9.07 5.85 13.92
N LEU A 77 8.51 5.40 12.79
CA LEU A 77 7.50 6.13 12.03
C LEU A 77 6.23 6.42 12.83
N ARG A 78 5.83 5.54 13.74
CA ARG A 78 4.60 5.67 14.53
C ARG A 78 4.51 6.97 15.35
N ARG A 79 5.64 7.60 15.61
CA ARG A 79 5.77 8.89 16.33
C ARG A 79 6.07 10.07 15.42
N ASP A 80 6.38 9.80 14.16
CA ASP A 80 6.72 10.85 13.22
C ASP A 80 5.53 11.79 13.00
N PRO A 81 5.70 13.12 13.18
CA PRO A 81 4.61 14.06 13.08
C PRO A 81 4.00 14.17 11.68
N ALA A 82 4.81 14.03 10.61
CA ALA A 82 4.31 14.10 9.25
C ALA A 82 3.47 12.86 8.91
N PHE A 83 3.94 11.67 9.29
CA PHE A 83 3.16 10.44 9.13
C PHE A 83 1.87 10.46 9.94
N LYS A 84 1.91 10.89 11.21
CA LYS A 84 0.69 11.04 12.02
C LYS A 84 -0.32 11.98 11.36
N MET A 85 0.12 13.14 10.87
CA MET A 85 -0.75 14.10 10.19
C MET A 85 -1.28 13.55 8.85
N ALA A 86 -0.46 12.87 8.07
CA ALA A 86 -0.87 12.24 6.82
C ALA A 86 -1.95 11.17 7.06
N CYS A 87 -1.86 10.44 8.18
CA CYS A 87 -2.86 9.49 8.63
C CYS A 87 -4.05 10.13 9.38
N GLY A 88 -4.19 11.46 9.35
CA GLY A 88 -5.30 12.19 9.96
C GLY A 88 -5.23 12.33 11.48
N ARG A 89 -4.06 12.15 12.07
CA ARG A 89 -3.83 12.26 13.52
C ARG A 89 -3.14 13.57 13.88
N LEU A 90 -3.45 14.09 15.07
CA LEU A 90 -2.72 15.25 15.60
C LEU A 90 -1.33 14.81 16.06
N PRO A 91 -0.26 15.50 15.67
CA PRO A 91 1.12 15.05 15.91
C PRO A 91 1.47 14.94 17.40
N GLU A 92 0.98 15.87 18.22
CA GLU A 92 1.38 15.98 19.62
C GLU A 92 0.39 15.31 20.60
N THR A 93 -0.90 15.26 20.28
CA THR A 93 -1.97 14.89 21.23
C THR A 93 -2.69 13.59 20.91
N SER A 94 -2.62 13.12 19.66
CA SER A 94 -3.20 11.83 19.29
C SER A 94 -2.33 10.67 19.77
N LEU A 95 -2.97 9.52 19.95
CA LEU A 95 -2.24 8.25 20.12
C LEU A 95 -1.20 8.07 19.00
N ASP A 96 -0.12 7.40 19.31
CA ASP A 96 0.84 6.96 18.30
C ASP A 96 0.16 6.04 17.29
N MET A 97 0.76 5.89 16.11
CA MET A 97 0.28 4.93 15.12
C MET A 97 0.53 3.48 15.58
N ALA A 98 0.09 2.52 14.79
CA ALA A 98 0.18 1.11 15.14
C ALA A 98 1.64 0.65 15.31
N LEU A 99 1.84 -0.35 16.17
CA LEU A 99 3.12 -1.00 16.38
C LEU A 99 3.39 -2.04 15.28
N GLN A 100 4.66 -2.33 15.03
CA GLN A 100 5.11 -3.36 14.09
C GLN A 100 4.33 -4.69 14.22
N PRO A 101 4.08 -5.28 15.41
CA PRO A 101 3.31 -6.52 15.49
C PRO A 101 1.86 -6.40 14.99
N THR A 102 1.28 -5.21 15.02
CA THR A 102 -0.07 -4.96 14.49
C THR A 102 -0.07 -4.96 12.98
N LEU A 103 0.94 -4.33 12.37
CA LEU A 103 1.15 -4.34 10.92
C LEU A 103 1.42 -5.75 10.41
N SER A 104 2.31 -6.49 11.08
CA SER A 104 2.61 -7.88 10.71
C SER A 104 1.37 -8.77 10.77
N ARG A 105 0.47 -8.55 11.74
CA ARG A 105 -0.82 -9.27 11.77
C ARG A 105 -1.70 -8.87 10.58
N LEU A 106 -1.77 -7.58 10.23
CA LEU A 106 -2.50 -7.12 9.05
C LEU A 106 -2.00 -7.83 7.80
N GLU A 107 -0.69 -7.85 7.56
CA GLU A 107 -0.07 -8.45 6.38
C GLU A 107 -0.37 -9.95 6.26
N ASN A 108 -0.59 -10.63 7.38
CA ASN A 108 -0.92 -12.05 7.42
C ASN A 108 -2.43 -12.35 7.55
N THR A 109 -3.29 -11.34 7.61
CA THR A 109 -4.74 -11.52 7.77
C THR A 109 -5.44 -11.88 6.46
N PRO A 110 -5.19 -11.21 5.31
CA PRO A 110 -5.91 -11.50 4.09
C PRO A 110 -5.57 -12.89 3.55
N GLY A 111 -6.59 -13.71 3.35
CA GLY A 111 -6.46 -14.95 2.61
C GLY A 111 -6.54 -14.72 1.10
N LEU A 112 -6.43 -15.80 0.32
CA LEU A 112 -6.45 -15.72 -1.15
C LEU A 112 -7.73 -15.04 -1.69
N ARG A 113 -8.87 -15.27 -1.06
CA ARG A 113 -10.15 -14.67 -1.48
C ARG A 113 -10.16 -13.16 -1.29
N GLU A 114 -9.62 -12.68 -0.18
CA GLU A 114 -9.50 -11.27 0.12
C GLU A 114 -8.50 -10.61 -0.84
N LEU A 115 -7.37 -11.23 -1.11
CA LEU A 115 -6.39 -10.74 -2.09
C LEU A 115 -6.99 -10.63 -3.49
N ILE A 116 -7.77 -11.61 -3.93
CA ILE A 116 -8.50 -11.54 -5.22
C ILE A 116 -9.49 -10.37 -5.21
N ARG A 117 -10.26 -10.18 -4.13
CA ARG A 117 -11.18 -9.05 -4.01
C ARG A 117 -10.46 -7.70 -4.03
N MET A 118 -9.34 -7.58 -3.32
CA MET A 118 -8.52 -6.37 -3.35
C MET A 118 -7.99 -6.10 -4.77
N SER A 119 -7.57 -7.12 -5.48
CA SER A 119 -7.15 -7.04 -6.88
C SER A 119 -8.29 -6.52 -7.77
N TRP A 120 -9.50 -7.04 -7.64
CA TRP A 120 -10.68 -6.49 -8.34
C TRP A 120 -11.03 -5.08 -7.89
N GLY A 121 -10.81 -4.73 -6.62
CA GLY A 121 -10.99 -3.37 -6.12
C GLY A 121 -10.08 -2.35 -6.82
N MET A 122 -8.88 -2.75 -7.24
CA MET A 122 -7.99 -1.94 -8.08
C MET A 122 -8.56 -1.74 -9.48
N VAL A 123 -9.06 -2.81 -10.10
CA VAL A 123 -9.73 -2.74 -11.42
C VAL A 123 -10.95 -1.83 -11.37
N ASP A 124 -11.77 -1.93 -10.33
CA ASP A 124 -12.94 -1.06 -10.14
C ASP A 124 -12.54 0.41 -10.02
N LEU A 125 -11.46 0.70 -9.29
CA LEU A 125 -10.93 2.05 -9.16
C LEU A 125 -10.47 2.61 -10.52
N TRP A 126 -9.77 1.79 -11.30
CA TRP A 126 -9.37 2.14 -12.65
C TRP A 126 -10.59 2.38 -13.56
N CYS A 127 -11.58 1.50 -13.55
CA CYS A 127 -12.83 1.69 -14.32
C CYS A 127 -13.53 3.01 -13.96
N GLN A 128 -13.54 3.38 -12.67
CA GLN A 128 -14.15 4.64 -12.21
C GLN A 128 -13.36 5.89 -12.60
N SER A 129 -12.12 5.76 -13.02
CA SER A 129 -11.32 6.89 -13.52
C SER A 129 -11.85 7.43 -14.84
N TYR A 130 -12.58 6.63 -15.59
CA TYR A 130 -13.19 7.02 -16.85
C TYR A 130 -14.56 7.67 -16.64
N LYS A 131 -14.74 8.89 -17.17
CA LYS A 131 -16.05 9.55 -17.20
C LYS A 131 -17.03 8.88 -18.16
N LYS A 132 -16.52 8.22 -19.19
CA LYS A 132 -17.25 7.49 -20.22
C LYS A 132 -16.41 6.31 -20.67
N ALA A 133 -17.05 5.16 -20.86
CA ALA A 133 -16.35 3.97 -21.36
C ALA A 133 -15.60 4.27 -22.65
N PRO A 134 -14.29 3.99 -22.73
CA PRO A 134 -13.50 4.17 -23.93
C PRO A 134 -13.93 3.16 -25.00
N GLN A 135 -13.69 3.48 -26.28
CA GLN A 135 -13.98 2.57 -27.38
C GLN A 135 -12.97 1.42 -27.49
N SER A 136 -11.76 1.67 -27.06
CA SER A 136 -10.67 0.70 -27.00
C SER A 136 -9.78 1.00 -25.81
N ILE A 137 -9.09 0.01 -25.33
CA ILE A 137 -8.11 0.11 -24.24
C ILE A 137 -6.85 -0.62 -24.70
N THR A 138 -5.71 0.03 -24.54
CA THR A 138 -4.41 -0.61 -24.72
C THR A 138 -3.82 -0.90 -23.34
N LEU A 139 -3.58 -2.18 -23.04
CA LEU A 139 -2.94 -2.59 -21.80
C LEU A 139 -1.44 -2.81 -22.04
N ASP A 140 -0.65 -2.19 -21.21
CA ASP A 140 0.78 -2.46 -21.08
C ASP A 140 0.95 -3.47 -19.95
N ILE A 141 1.56 -4.62 -20.27
CA ILE A 141 1.72 -5.73 -19.35
C ILE A 141 3.21 -6.04 -19.25
N ASP A 142 3.75 -5.80 -18.07
CA ASP A 142 5.18 -5.98 -17.81
C ASP A 142 5.40 -6.85 -16.56
N ASP A 143 6.52 -7.56 -16.54
CA ASP A 143 6.95 -8.26 -15.35
C ASP A 143 8.27 -7.69 -14.81
N THR A 144 8.39 -7.69 -13.50
CA THR A 144 9.56 -7.14 -12.81
C THR A 144 10.16 -8.22 -11.93
N ALA A 145 11.49 -8.32 -11.91
CA ALA A 145 12.17 -9.16 -10.93
C ALA A 145 12.25 -8.42 -9.59
N ASP A 146 11.61 -8.98 -8.57
CA ASP A 146 11.63 -8.48 -7.21
C ASP A 146 12.49 -9.41 -6.36
N THR A 147 13.70 -8.96 -6.03
CA THR A 147 14.69 -9.74 -5.30
C THR A 147 14.25 -9.98 -3.87
N VAL A 148 14.29 -11.24 -3.45
CA VAL A 148 13.84 -11.66 -2.14
C VAL A 148 15.01 -11.89 -1.21
N HIS A 149 15.02 -11.18 -0.10
CA HIS A 149 15.94 -11.42 1.00
C HIS A 149 15.36 -12.45 1.97
N GLY A 150 16.00 -13.61 2.07
CA GLY A 150 15.57 -14.70 2.96
C GLY A 150 14.76 -15.81 2.27
N HIS A 151 14.03 -16.60 3.09
CA HIS A 151 13.29 -17.79 2.62
C HIS A 151 11.78 -17.54 2.59
N GLN A 152 11.35 -16.56 1.82
CA GLN A 152 9.92 -16.30 1.67
C GLN A 152 9.24 -17.40 0.84
N GLN A 153 8.01 -17.74 1.21
CA GLN A 153 7.20 -18.69 0.47
C GLN A 153 6.99 -18.24 -0.96
N MET A 154 7.05 -19.16 -1.91
CA MET A 154 6.93 -18.92 -3.36
C MET A 154 8.07 -18.12 -4.00
N SER A 155 9.08 -17.66 -3.24
CA SER A 155 10.30 -17.16 -3.85
C SER A 155 11.07 -18.33 -4.47
N LEU A 156 11.45 -18.22 -5.74
CA LEU A 156 12.20 -19.25 -6.46
C LEU A 156 13.50 -18.65 -7.01
N PHE A 157 14.50 -19.50 -7.12
CA PHE A 157 15.71 -19.12 -7.81
C PHE A 157 15.40 -18.95 -9.31
N ASN A 158 15.76 -17.80 -9.85
CA ASN A 158 15.62 -17.50 -11.26
C ASN A 158 17.01 -17.41 -11.89
N ALA A 159 17.31 -18.33 -12.78
CA ALA A 159 18.64 -18.42 -13.41
C ALA A 159 18.97 -17.22 -14.31
N HIS A 160 17.98 -16.47 -14.79
CA HIS A 160 18.21 -15.26 -15.58
C HIS A 160 18.72 -14.10 -14.71
N HIS A 161 18.22 -14.00 -13.49
CA HIS A 161 18.59 -12.95 -12.54
C HIS A 161 19.67 -13.40 -11.56
N ASP A 162 20.02 -14.71 -11.55
CA ASP A 162 20.97 -15.36 -10.62
C ASP A 162 20.63 -15.13 -9.14
N GLU A 163 19.33 -14.95 -8.83
CA GLU A 163 18.83 -14.64 -7.50
C GLU A 163 17.49 -15.32 -7.21
N ARG A 164 17.10 -15.35 -5.93
CA ARG A 164 15.73 -15.71 -5.55
C ARG A 164 14.86 -14.48 -5.69
N VAL A 165 13.82 -14.60 -6.51
CA VAL A 165 12.93 -13.49 -6.85
C VAL A 165 11.47 -13.89 -6.78
N PHE A 166 10.59 -12.91 -6.66
CA PHE A 166 9.24 -12.93 -7.21
C PHE A 166 9.26 -12.31 -8.61
N MET A 167 8.27 -12.66 -9.43
CA MET A 167 8.08 -12.08 -10.76
C MET A 167 6.65 -11.51 -10.87
N PRO A 168 6.35 -10.41 -10.14
CA PRO A 168 5.04 -9.78 -10.25
C PRO A 168 4.78 -9.30 -11.68
N ILE A 169 3.51 -9.39 -12.10
CA ILE A 169 3.02 -8.74 -13.31
C ILE A 169 2.40 -7.41 -12.91
N HIS A 170 2.77 -6.36 -13.61
CA HIS A 170 2.14 -5.06 -13.54
C HIS A 170 1.34 -4.81 -14.80
N ILE A 171 0.11 -4.38 -14.66
CA ILE A 171 -0.79 -4.09 -15.77
C ILE A 171 -1.17 -2.61 -15.68
N TYR A 172 -0.85 -1.87 -16.73
CA TYR A 172 -1.18 -0.46 -16.84
C TYR A 172 -2.06 -0.20 -18.05
N ASP A 173 -2.89 0.80 -17.95
CA ASP A 173 -3.56 1.40 -19.07
C ASP A 173 -2.56 2.33 -19.77
N ALA A 174 -2.16 1.98 -20.98
CA ALA A 174 -1.12 2.69 -21.73
C ALA A 174 -1.50 4.14 -22.08
N ASP A 175 -2.81 4.41 -22.24
CA ASP A 175 -3.29 5.74 -22.61
C ASP A 175 -3.34 6.71 -21.41
N THR A 176 -3.61 6.19 -20.21
CA THR A 176 -3.77 7.01 -19.01
C THR A 176 -2.59 6.91 -18.04
N GLY A 177 -1.77 5.85 -18.16
CA GLY A 177 -0.72 5.51 -17.22
C GLY A 177 -1.24 4.99 -15.87
N HIS A 178 -2.54 4.73 -15.75
CA HIS A 178 -3.09 4.22 -14.50
C HIS A 178 -2.78 2.74 -14.31
N CYS A 179 -2.40 2.37 -13.09
CA CYS A 179 -2.28 0.97 -12.70
C CYS A 179 -3.67 0.33 -12.69
N VAL A 180 -3.84 -0.72 -13.49
CA VAL A 180 -5.05 -1.55 -13.54
C VAL A 180 -4.99 -2.63 -12.48
N GLN A 181 -3.85 -3.33 -12.43
CA GLN A 181 -3.68 -4.46 -11.52
C GLN A 181 -2.20 -4.79 -11.33
N THR A 182 -1.88 -5.36 -10.16
CA THR A 182 -0.59 -6.01 -9.90
C THR A 182 -0.84 -7.42 -9.39
N ILE A 183 -0.18 -8.42 -9.97
CA ILE A 183 -0.35 -9.83 -9.62
C ILE A 183 0.99 -10.38 -9.18
N LEU A 184 1.10 -10.76 -7.91
CA LEU A 184 2.30 -11.42 -7.39
C LEU A 184 2.40 -12.84 -7.97
N ARG A 185 3.55 -13.15 -8.55
CA ARG A 185 3.88 -14.49 -9.07
C ARG A 185 5.14 -15.03 -8.42
N ALA A 186 5.22 -16.35 -8.36
CA ALA A 186 6.48 -17.02 -8.01
C ALA A 186 7.59 -16.67 -9.00
N GLY A 187 8.84 -16.72 -8.56
CA GLY A 187 10.04 -16.36 -9.35
C GLY A 187 10.36 -17.26 -10.54
N LYS A 188 9.36 -17.92 -11.10
CA LYS A 188 9.48 -18.77 -12.28
C LYS A 188 9.58 -17.93 -13.54
N THR A 189 10.40 -18.37 -14.50
CA THR A 189 10.38 -17.78 -15.85
C THR A 189 8.96 -17.86 -16.42
N PRO A 190 8.36 -16.74 -16.84
CA PRO A 190 6.99 -16.71 -17.29
C PRO A 190 6.78 -17.57 -18.54
N GLY A 191 5.79 -18.43 -18.50
CA GLY A 191 5.28 -19.08 -19.71
C GLY A 191 4.15 -18.23 -20.28
N GLY A 192 4.15 -17.91 -21.58
CA GLY A 192 3.13 -17.06 -22.22
C GLY A 192 1.68 -17.52 -22.08
N LYS A 193 1.43 -18.61 -21.35
CA LYS A 193 0.08 -19.09 -20.98
C LYS A 193 -0.52 -18.39 -19.75
N GLU A 194 0.33 -17.67 -18.98
CA GLU A 194 -0.08 -17.07 -17.71
C GLU A 194 -0.73 -15.68 -17.88
N VAL A 195 -0.65 -15.11 -19.08
CA VAL A 195 -1.26 -13.82 -19.44
C VAL A 195 -2.76 -13.93 -19.77
N ARG A 196 -3.34 -15.13 -19.77
CA ARG A 196 -4.78 -15.26 -19.96
C ARG A 196 -5.52 -14.77 -18.72
N VAL A 197 -6.16 -13.62 -18.84
CA VAL A 197 -7.23 -13.21 -17.93
C VAL A 197 -8.24 -14.36 -17.87
N PRO A 198 -8.62 -14.85 -16.68
CA PRO A 198 -9.68 -15.83 -16.59
C PRO A 198 -10.94 -15.23 -17.22
N SER A 199 -11.32 -15.70 -18.41
CA SER A 199 -12.62 -15.42 -18.95
C SER A 199 -13.60 -16.27 -18.13
N ASP A 200 -14.52 -15.60 -17.44
CA ASP A 200 -15.63 -16.23 -16.77
C ASP A 200 -16.39 -17.14 -17.77
N ASN A 201 -16.47 -18.42 -17.43
CA ASN A 201 -17.47 -19.36 -17.96
C ASN A 201 -18.64 -19.40 -17.03
#